data_f1ff606d608e5738c338ff8a42f9fead
#
_entry.id   f1ff606d608e5738c338ff8a42f9fead
#
_cell.length_a   1.000
_cell.length_b   1.000
_cell.length_c   1.000
_cell.angle_alpha   90.00
_cell.angle_beta   90.00
_cell.angle_gamma   90.00
#
_symmetry.space_group_name_H-M   'P 1'
#
loop_
_entity.id
_entity.type
_entity.pdbx_description
1 polymer ?
#
loop_
_entity_poly.entity_id
_entity_poly.type
_entity_poly.pdbx_seq_one_letter_code
_entity_poly.pdbx_strand_id
1 'polypeptide(L)'
;LDPNPEVGPRHAQDVRDAIELGALLGVKRVVTMSGLPADEPGGRRPSWTVEPWHSVFLDARDYQWNEVGIPFWKDIQARAADADVKVCIEMHPHNLVYNPATMERLATEINATHVGAEMDPSHLFWQGIDPVLATEHLGGLVYNAAAKDTRINEAAKLNGVLDDRFGRVAPDDPDALSLGGSYTLSRWPESSSWDFVAVGRGHDVDFWTEFLRALAKVDPDMAVNIEHEDQELDQLEGLRSAAETLKAAASRLG
;
A
#
# COMPACT_ATOMS: atom_id res chain seq x y z
N LEU A 1 6.16 -9.00 8.74
CA LEU A 1 5.26 -9.60 9.76
C LEU A 1 4.70 -10.97 9.33
N ASP A 2 5.11 -11.48 8.15
CA ASP A 2 4.67 -12.78 7.69
C ASP A 2 4.97 -13.87 8.74
N PRO A 3 3.99 -14.70 9.13
CA PRO A 3 4.19 -15.71 10.18
C PRO A 3 4.98 -16.95 9.70
N ASN A 4 5.26 -17.06 8.40
CA ASN A 4 6.13 -18.12 7.89
C ASN A 4 7.57 -17.89 8.37
N PRO A 5 8.17 -18.83 9.13
CA PRO A 5 9.50 -18.65 9.70
C PRO A 5 10.63 -18.56 8.66
N GLU A 6 10.38 -18.95 7.41
CA GLU A 6 11.34 -18.84 6.31
C GLU A 6 11.23 -17.49 5.58
N VAL A 7 10.10 -16.78 5.71
CA VAL A 7 9.79 -15.54 4.99
C VAL A 7 9.86 -14.33 5.93
N GLY A 8 9.12 -14.35 7.02
CA GLY A 8 8.93 -13.20 7.90
C GLY A 8 10.23 -12.61 8.46
N PRO A 9 11.13 -13.41 9.05
CA PRO A 9 12.40 -12.89 9.58
C PRO A 9 13.28 -12.24 8.52
N ARG A 10 13.29 -12.78 7.30
CA ARG A 10 14.04 -12.23 6.18
C ARG A 10 13.46 -10.87 5.76
N HIS A 11 12.16 -10.80 5.50
CA HIS A 11 11.51 -9.54 5.13
C HIS A 11 11.62 -8.48 6.24
N ALA A 12 11.57 -8.89 7.51
CA ALA A 12 11.81 -7.98 8.62
C ALA A 12 13.24 -7.40 8.61
N GLN A 13 14.21 -8.22 8.22
CA GLN A 13 15.60 -7.77 8.07
C GLN A 13 15.75 -6.86 6.84
N ASP A 14 15.12 -7.19 5.71
CA ASP A 14 15.15 -6.39 4.49
C ASP A 14 14.69 -4.93 4.76
N VAL A 15 13.66 -4.73 5.61
CA VAL A 15 13.22 -3.38 6.01
C VAL A 15 14.30 -2.65 6.81
N ARG A 16 14.98 -3.33 7.74
CA ARG A 16 16.06 -2.72 8.52
C ARG A 16 17.26 -2.35 7.62
N ASP A 17 17.64 -3.27 6.74
CA ASP A 17 18.72 -3.06 5.78
C ASP A 17 18.42 -1.91 4.81
N ALA A 18 17.15 -1.75 4.38
CA ALA A 18 16.71 -0.65 3.54
C ALA A 18 16.87 0.72 4.23
N ILE A 19 16.58 0.81 5.53
CA ILE A 19 16.80 2.04 6.32
C ILE A 19 18.29 2.36 6.39
N GLU A 20 19.14 1.37 6.72
CA GLU A 20 20.58 1.56 6.79
C GLU A 20 21.19 1.93 5.43
N LEU A 21 20.76 1.26 4.36
CA LEU A 21 21.18 1.58 3.00
C LEU A 21 20.73 2.98 2.58
N GLY A 22 19.49 3.36 2.91
CA GLY A 22 18.98 4.71 2.66
C GLY A 22 19.86 5.78 3.31
N ALA A 23 20.20 5.59 4.57
CA ALA A 23 21.10 6.49 5.28
C ALA A 23 22.50 6.59 4.64
N LEU A 24 23.08 5.44 4.26
CA LEU A 24 24.40 5.37 3.60
C LEU A 24 24.42 6.09 2.24
N LEU A 25 23.33 5.99 1.49
CA LEU A 25 23.18 6.61 0.17
C LEU A 25 22.67 8.07 0.24
N GLY A 26 22.33 8.56 1.43
CA GLY A 26 21.73 9.89 1.60
C GLY A 26 20.26 9.96 1.13
N VAL A 27 19.60 8.82 0.92
CA VAL A 27 18.18 8.73 0.60
C VAL A 27 17.36 8.97 1.85
N LYS A 28 16.35 9.81 1.78
CA LYS A 28 15.57 10.24 2.95
C LYS A 28 14.25 9.50 3.13
N ARG A 29 13.85 8.69 2.19
CA ARG A 29 12.59 7.95 2.22
C ARG A 29 12.81 6.53 1.72
N VAL A 30 12.20 5.55 2.40
CA VAL A 30 12.09 4.17 1.96
C VAL A 30 10.63 3.77 2.00
N VAL A 31 10.16 3.07 0.98
CA VAL A 31 8.76 2.62 0.89
C VAL A 31 8.69 1.13 1.21
N THR A 32 7.67 0.74 1.93
CA THR A 32 7.40 -0.67 2.25
C THR A 32 5.93 -0.86 2.62
N MET A 33 5.47 -2.10 2.58
CA MET A 33 4.18 -2.49 3.15
C MET A 33 4.30 -2.79 4.64
N SER A 34 3.18 -2.71 5.38
CA SER A 34 3.18 -2.96 6.83
C SER A 34 3.37 -4.42 7.22
N GLY A 35 3.18 -5.35 6.28
CA GLY A 35 3.18 -6.78 6.53
C GLY A 35 1.88 -7.28 7.18
N LEU A 36 1.67 -8.59 7.18
CA LEU A 36 0.45 -9.23 7.67
C LEU A 36 0.78 -10.41 8.59
N PRO A 37 0.45 -10.35 9.90
CA PRO A 37 0.59 -11.47 10.82
C PRO A 37 -0.44 -12.58 10.61
N ALA A 38 -0.25 -13.71 11.31
CA ALA A 38 -1.31 -14.69 11.52
C ALA A 38 -2.42 -14.14 12.43
N ASP A 39 -3.54 -14.82 12.52
CA ASP A 39 -4.68 -14.51 13.37
C ASP A 39 -4.51 -14.98 14.83
N GLU A 40 -3.55 -15.89 15.09
CA GLU A 40 -3.31 -16.45 16.41
C GLU A 40 -1.82 -16.79 16.64
N PRO A 41 -1.38 -16.95 17.91
CA PRO A 41 -0.03 -17.40 18.22
C PRO A 41 0.26 -18.79 17.62
N GLY A 42 1.40 -18.89 16.90
CA GLY A 42 1.80 -20.15 16.25
C GLY A 42 1.13 -20.41 14.89
N GLY A 43 0.23 -19.53 14.44
CA GLY A 43 -0.30 -19.53 13.08
C GLY A 43 0.83 -19.39 12.06
N ARG A 44 0.70 -20.05 10.90
CA ARG A 44 1.74 -20.12 9.87
C ARG A 44 1.36 -19.46 8.55
N ARG A 45 0.17 -18.86 8.48
CA ARG A 45 -0.33 -18.17 7.31
C ARG A 45 -0.77 -16.77 7.69
N PRO A 46 -0.47 -15.76 6.87
CA PRO A 46 -1.01 -14.42 7.08
C PRO A 46 -2.54 -14.46 7.00
N SER A 47 -3.21 -13.70 7.85
CA SER A 47 -4.66 -13.62 7.92
C SER A 47 -5.12 -12.18 7.95
N TRP A 48 -5.86 -11.75 6.92
CA TRP A 48 -6.34 -10.37 6.84
C TRP A 48 -7.67 -10.22 7.57
N THR A 49 -7.61 -9.73 8.81
CA THR A 49 -8.77 -9.54 9.68
C THR A 49 -9.39 -8.16 9.42
N VAL A 50 -10.49 -8.15 8.68
CA VAL A 50 -11.26 -6.95 8.31
C VAL A 50 -12.71 -7.17 8.75
N GLU A 51 -13.43 -6.10 9.08
CA GLU A 51 -14.83 -6.18 9.51
C GLU A 51 -15.06 -7.16 10.68
N PRO A 52 -14.39 -6.97 11.84
CA PRO A 52 -14.42 -7.93 12.94
C PRO A 52 -15.74 -7.87 13.74
N TRP A 53 -16.85 -8.25 13.13
CA TRP A 53 -18.18 -8.23 13.72
C TRP A 53 -18.32 -9.23 14.88
N HIS A 54 -17.69 -10.40 14.76
CA HIS A 54 -17.68 -11.40 15.81
C HIS A 54 -16.46 -11.26 16.71
N SER A 55 -16.62 -11.48 18.02
CA SER A 55 -15.54 -11.27 18.99
C SER A 55 -14.28 -12.07 18.71
N VAL A 56 -14.39 -13.25 18.10
CA VAL A 56 -13.23 -14.05 17.70
C VAL A 56 -12.33 -13.30 16.71
N PHE A 57 -12.88 -12.44 15.85
CA PHE A 57 -12.10 -11.60 14.96
C PHE A 57 -11.49 -10.38 15.67
N LEU A 58 -12.10 -9.94 16.76
CA LEU A 58 -11.48 -8.93 17.63
C LEU A 58 -10.24 -9.50 18.32
N ASP A 59 -10.30 -10.74 18.81
CA ASP A 59 -9.16 -11.42 19.42
C ASP A 59 -8.00 -11.56 18.41
N ALA A 60 -8.30 -11.96 17.18
CA ALA A 60 -7.34 -12.04 16.09
C ALA A 60 -6.70 -10.68 15.77
N ARG A 61 -7.54 -9.64 15.61
CA ARG A 61 -7.07 -8.26 15.39
C ARG A 61 -6.16 -7.79 16.53
N ASP A 62 -6.57 -8.02 17.77
CA ASP A 62 -5.84 -7.55 18.94
C ASP A 62 -4.50 -8.27 19.08
N TYR A 63 -4.42 -9.57 18.80
CA TYR A 63 -3.17 -10.30 18.69
C TYR A 63 -2.26 -9.72 17.60
N GLN A 64 -2.78 -9.53 16.38
CA GLN A 64 -2.00 -9.01 15.25
C GLN A 64 -1.39 -7.63 15.56
N TRP A 65 -2.15 -6.76 16.19
CA TRP A 65 -1.69 -5.42 16.52
C TRP A 65 -0.80 -5.38 17.74
N ASN A 66 -1.27 -5.91 18.86
CA ASN A 66 -0.64 -5.68 20.17
C ASN A 66 0.60 -6.57 20.38
N GLU A 67 0.53 -7.82 19.90
CA GLU A 67 1.59 -8.80 20.14
C GLU A 67 2.62 -8.85 19.00
N VAL A 68 2.24 -8.46 17.77
CA VAL A 68 3.12 -8.58 16.60
C VAL A 68 3.43 -7.23 15.96
N GLY A 69 2.41 -6.50 15.52
CA GLY A 69 2.59 -5.30 14.71
C GLY A 69 3.24 -4.15 15.46
N ILE A 70 2.65 -3.72 16.57
CA ILE A 70 3.14 -2.58 17.36
C ILE A 70 4.57 -2.81 17.87
N PRO A 71 4.95 -3.97 18.44
CA PRO A 71 6.35 -4.21 18.85
C PRO A 71 7.34 -4.10 17.69
N PHE A 72 7.03 -4.66 16.54
CA PHE A 72 7.88 -4.57 15.35
C PHE A 72 8.03 -3.12 14.87
N TRP A 73 6.91 -2.41 14.71
CA TRP A 73 6.93 -1.05 14.18
C TRP A 73 7.54 -0.03 15.16
N LYS A 74 7.55 -0.31 16.48
CA LYS A 74 8.33 0.47 17.45
C LYS A 74 9.84 0.34 17.23
N ASP A 75 10.34 -0.87 16.92
CA ASP A 75 11.75 -1.08 16.55
C ASP A 75 12.10 -0.34 15.25
N ILE A 76 11.24 -0.45 14.24
CA ILE A 76 11.45 0.26 12.96
C ILE A 76 11.43 1.78 13.16
N GLN A 77 10.48 2.31 13.95
CA GLN A 77 10.42 3.74 14.24
C GLN A 77 11.71 4.25 14.91
N ALA A 78 12.23 3.52 15.87
CA ALA A 78 13.48 3.90 16.54
C ALA A 78 14.67 3.91 15.56
N ARG A 79 14.82 2.87 14.75
CA ARG A 79 15.88 2.79 13.72
C ARG A 79 15.78 3.88 12.68
N ALA A 80 14.56 4.15 12.21
CA ALA A 80 14.28 5.19 11.23
C ALA A 80 14.65 6.59 11.78
N ALA A 81 14.32 6.84 13.05
CA ALA A 81 14.69 8.08 13.73
C ALA A 81 16.19 8.24 13.93
N ASP A 82 16.88 7.17 14.34
CA ASP A 82 18.34 7.18 14.53
C ASP A 82 19.10 7.39 13.19
N ALA A 83 18.53 6.89 12.09
CA ALA A 83 19.10 7.01 10.74
C ALA A 83 18.68 8.30 10.01
N ASP A 84 17.73 9.07 10.53
CA ASP A 84 17.08 10.21 9.86
C ASP A 84 16.54 9.83 8.47
N VAL A 85 15.85 8.68 8.39
CA VAL A 85 15.19 8.13 7.20
C VAL A 85 13.72 7.95 7.48
N LYS A 86 12.85 8.47 6.62
CA LYS A 86 11.40 8.26 6.71
C LYS A 86 11.04 6.90 6.12
N VAL A 87 10.26 6.12 6.86
CA VAL A 87 9.66 4.88 6.37
C VAL A 87 8.22 5.16 5.99
N CYS A 88 7.93 5.03 4.70
CA CYS A 88 6.64 5.34 4.11
C CYS A 88 5.89 4.01 3.92
N ILE A 89 4.83 3.80 4.69
CA ILE A 89 4.00 2.60 4.59
C ILE A 89 2.95 2.81 3.53
N GLU A 90 2.99 2.01 2.49
CA GLU A 90 1.90 1.89 1.53
C GLU A 90 0.67 1.30 2.24
N MET A 91 -0.44 2.04 2.20
CA MET A 91 -1.72 1.59 2.74
C MET A 91 -2.36 0.56 1.80
N HIS A 92 -1.91 -0.68 1.91
CA HIS A 92 -2.23 -1.74 0.97
C HIS A 92 -3.15 -2.80 1.60
N PRO A 93 -4.31 -3.13 1.00
CA PRO A 93 -5.11 -4.28 1.41
C PRO A 93 -4.28 -5.56 1.53
N HIS A 94 -4.76 -6.51 2.33
CA HIS A 94 -4.01 -7.71 2.75
C HIS A 94 -2.73 -7.41 3.56
N ASN A 95 -2.68 -6.21 4.16
CA ASN A 95 -1.66 -5.82 5.11
C ASN A 95 -2.30 -5.30 6.41
N LEU A 96 -1.51 -5.12 7.46
CA LEU A 96 -2.00 -4.62 8.74
C LEU A 96 -2.48 -3.17 8.65
N VAL A 97 -1.77 -2.35 7.86
CA VAL A 97 -2.13 -0.97 7.54
C VAL A 97 -2.63 -0.92 6.09
N TYR A 98 -3.93 -0.63 5.91
CA TYR A 98 -4.58 -0.68 4.60
C TYR A 98 -5.51 0.52 4.31
N ASN A 99 -5.69 1.41 5.28
CA ASN A 99 -6.50 2.61 5.14
C ASN A 99 -6.05 3.71 6.13
N PRO A 100 -6.57 4.95 6.02
CA PRO A 100 -6.20 6.03 6.92
C PRO A 100 -6.36 5.70 8.41
N ALA A 101 -7.44 5.06 8.82
CA ALA A 101 -7.70 4.73 10.22
C ALA A 101 -6.64 3.76 10.80
N THR A 102 -6.21 2.76 10.02
CA THR A 102 -5.16 1.84 10.45
C THR A 102 -3.78 2.50 10.43
N MET A 103 -3.53 3.46 9.54
CA MET A 103 -2.30 4.25 9.55
C MET A 103 -2.22 5.16 10.78
N GLU A 104 -3.30 5.86 11.12
CA GLU A 104 -3.37 6.69 12.32
C GLU A 104 -3.23 5.87 13.60
N ARG A 105 -3.86 4.69 13.65
CA ARG A 105 -3.69 3.76 14.76
C ARG A 105 -2.22 3.42 14.95
N LEU A 106 -1.54 2.98 13.88
CA LEU A 106 -0.12 2.63 13.96
C LEU A 106 0.71 3.83 14.42
N ALA A 107 0.54 4.99 13.79
CA ALA A 107 1.28 6.20 14.10
C ALA A 107 1.13 6.61 15.57
N THR A 108 -0.09 6.52 16.10
CA THR A 108 -0.38 6.83 17.50
C THR A 108 0.28 5.83 18.46
N GLU A 109 0.13 4.53 18.21
CA GLU A 109 0.61 3.47 19.10
C GLU A 109 2.15 3.37 19.18
N ILE A 110 2.84 3.79 18.13
CA ILE A 110 4.31 3.80 18.09
C ILE A 110 4.93 5.17 18.38
N ASN A 111 4.13 6.21 18.62
CA ASN A 111 4.56 7.62 18.70
C ASN A 111 5.40 8.02 17.46
N ALA A 112 4.83 7.83 16.27
CA ALA A 112 5.53 7.96 15.00
C ALA A 112 6.07 9.37 14.75
N THR A 113 7.34 9.43 14.35
CA THR A 113 8.00 10.65 13.86
C THR A 113 8.70 10.41 12.52
N HIS A 114 9.06 9.15 12.23
CA HIS A 114 9.76 8.72 11.02
C HIS A 114 9.06 7.55 10.30
N VAL A 115 7.95 7.05 10.83
CA VAL A 115 7.06 6.12 10.14
C VAL A 115 5.79 6.87 9.77
N GLY A 116 5.37 6.81 8.53
CA GLY A 116 4.18 7.49 8.01
C GLY A 116 3.66 6.80 6.76
N ALA A 117 2.78 7.46 6.03
CA ALA A 117 2.12 6.90 4.87
C ALA A 117 2.88 7.16 3.56
N GLU A 118 2.88 6.17 2.69
CA GLU A 118 2.84 6.38 1.26
C GLU A 118 1.38 6.44 0.81
N MET A 119 1.05 7.49 0.07
CA MET A 119 -0.29 7.68 -0.44
C MET A 119 -0.38 7.09 -1.85
N ASP A 120 -0.82 5.83 -1.96
CA ASP A 120 -1.23 5.21 -3.21
C ASP A 120 -2.76 5.26 -3.33
N PRO A 121 -3.32 6.08 -4.25
CA PRO A 121 -4.76 6.21 -4.41
C PRO A 121 -5.41 4.93 -4.96
N SER A 122 -4.68 4.10 -5.70
CA SER A 122 -5.22 2.93 -6.38
C SER A 122 -5.86 1.93 -5.42
N HIS A 123 -5.23 1.75 -4.25
CA HIS A 123 -5.74 0.87 -3.22
C HIS A 123 -6.90 1.45 -2.41
N LEU A 124 -7.08 2.77 -2.45
CA LEU A 124 -8.16 3.46 -1.76
C LEU A 124 -9.46 3.47 -2.59
N PHE A 125 -9.38 3.65 -3.91
CA PHE A 125 -10.53 3.75 -4.78
C PHE A 125 -11.48 2.57 -4.65
N TRP A 126 -10.99 1.34 -4.75
CA TRP A 126 -11.87 0.17 -4.69
C TRP A 126 -12.37 -0.13 -3.28
N GLN A 127 -11.75 0.44 -2.24
CA GLN A 127 -12.29 0.44 -0.88
C GLN A 127 -13.38 1.49 -0.67
N GLY A 128 -13.67 2.34 -1.67
CA GLY A 128 -14.63 3.44 -1.55
C GLY A 128 -14.11 4.63 -0.73
N ILE A 129 -12.80 4.76 -0.61
CA ILE A 129 -12.13 5.87 0.08
C ILE A 129 -11.77 6.93 -0.95
N ASP A 130 -12.04 8.20 -0.64
CA ASP A 130 -11.59 9.34 -1.42
C ASP A 130 -10.12 9.66 -1.09
N PRO A 131 -9.17 9.49 -2.04
CA PRO A 131 -7.76 9.71 -1.77
C PRO A 131 -7.39 11.17 -1.50
N VAL A 132 -8.17 12.13 -2.01
CA VAL A 132 -7.96 13.56 -1.74
C VAL A 132 -8.28 13.84 -0.28
N LEU A 133 -9.45 13.39 0.18
CA LEU A 133 -9.84 13.53 1.59
C LEU A 133 -8.90 12.76 2.53
N ALA A 134 -8.46 11.55 2.13
CA ALA A 134 -7.50 10.76 2.89
C ALA A 134 -6.15 11.48 3.05
N THR A 135 -5.66 12.12 1.97
CA THR A 135 -4.42 12.91 1.99
C THR A 135 -4.56 14.12 2.92
N GLU A 136 -5.65 14.87 2.81
CA GLU A 136 -5.91 16.03 3.66
C GLU A 136 -6.06 15.63 5.13
N HIS A 137 -6.69 14.49 5.40
CA HIS A 137 -6.90 13.97 6.76
C HIS A 137 -5.59 13.51 7.42
N LEU A 138 -4.77 12.73 6.73
CA LEU A 138 -3.48 12.27 7.24
C LEU A 138 -2.44 13.40 7.33
N GLY A 139 -2.53 14.41 6.47
CA GLY A 139 -1.69 15.61 6.52
C GLY A 139 -0.21 15.26 6.66
N GLY A 140 0.43 15.75 7.71
CA GLY A 140 1.88 15.56 7.96
C GLY A 140 2.35 14.12 8.18
N LEU A 141 1.44 13.13 8.20
CA LEU A 141 1.80 11.70 8.17
C LEU A 141 2.09 11.20 6.75
N VAL A 142 1.71 11.92 5.70
CA VAL A 142 2.02 11.53 4.31
C VAL A 142 3.43 11.97 3.97
N TYR A 143 4.31 11.00 3.71
CA TYR A 143 5.73 11.24 3.44
C TYR A 143 6.11 11.00 1.98
N ASN A 144 5.34 10.22 1.25
CA ASN A 144 5.54 9.88 -0.15
C ASN A 144 4.20 9.63 -0.82
N ALA A 145 4.16 9.65 -2.14
CA ALA A 145 2.96 9.30 -2.89
C ALA A 145 3.28 8.50 -4.15
N ALA A 146 2.40 7.59 -4.49
CA ALA A 146 2.38 6.92 -5.78
C ALA A 146 1.26 7.50 -6.66
N ALA A 147 1.48 7.47 -7.96
CA ALA A 147 0.46 7.69 -8.97
C ALA A 147 0.17 6.36 -9.66
N LYS A 148 -0.83 5.69 -9.17
CA LYS A 148 -1.38 4.43 -9.66
C LYS A 148 -2.90 4.56 -9.69
N ASP A 149 -3.53 4.09 -10.72
CA ASP A 149 -4.96 4.30 -10.95
C ASP A 149 -5.73 2.99 -10.93
N THR A 150 -7.01 3.08 -10.60
CA THR A 150 -7.91 1.93 -10.55
C THR A 150 -9.22 2.26 -11.25
N ARG A 151 -9.69 1.34 -12.06
CA ARG A 151 -11.01 1.39 -12.68
C ARG A 151 -11.95 0.43 -11.95
N ILE A 152 -13.09 0.94 -11.50
CA ILE A 152 -14.18 0.11 -10.96
C ILE A 152 -15.05 -0.37 -12.11
N ASN A 153 -15.21 -1.68 -12.25
CA ASN A 153 -15.93 -2.31 -13.35
C ASN A 153 -17.40 -2.52 -13.04
N GLU A 154 -18.20 -2.73 -14.09
CA GLU A 154 -19.66 -3.00 -13.94
C GLU A 154 -19.94 -4.25 -13.09
N ALA A 155 -19.03 -5.24 -13.08
CA ALA A 155 -19.15 -6.43 -12.24
C ALA A 155 -19.23 -6.11 -10.74
N ALA A 156 -18.66 -4.98 -10.31
CA ALA A 156 -18.76 -4.52 -8.92
C ALA A 156 -20.20 -4.23 -8.49
N LYS A 157 -21.08 -3.85 -9.42
CA LYS A 157 -22.52 -3.60 -9.12
C LYS A 157 -23.25 -4.88 -8.73
N LEU A 158 -22.77 -6.03 -9.19
CA LEU A 158 -23.36 -7.34 -8.89
C LEU A 158 -22.67 -8.02 -7.69
N ASN A 159 -21.34 -8.03 -7.70
CA ASN A 159 -20.54 -8.84 -6.78
C ASN A 159 -19.92 -8.02 -5.62
N GLY A 160 -19.98 -6.70 -5.68
CA GLY A 160 -19.19 -5.83 -4.82
C GLY A 160 -17.72 -5.84 -5.24
N VAL A 161 -16.87 -5.21 -4.44
CA VAL A 161 -15.42 -5.10 -4.71
C VAL A 161 -14.59 -6.20 -4.02
N LEU A 162 -15.18 -6.91 -3.05
CA LEU A 162 -14.56 -8.07 -2.40
C LEU A 162 -14.95 -9.32 -3.19
N ASP A 163 -13.95 -10.00 -3.74
CA ASP A 163 -14.13 -11.15 -4.64
C ASP A 163 -13.14 -12.26 -4.28
N ASP A 164 -13.57 -13.49 -4.25
CA ASP A 164 -12.73 -14.66 -3.97
C ASP A 164 -12.50 -15.55 -5.20
N ARG A 165 -12.97 -15.14 -6.37
CA ARG A 165 -12.88 -15.91 -7.63
C ARG A 165 -11.49 -15.87 -8.29
N PHE A 166 -10.46 -15.53 -7.55
CA PHE A 166 -9.07 -15.53 -8.04
C PHE A 166 -8.59 -16.95 -8.36
N GLY A 167 -7.91 -17.10 -9.50
CA GLY A 167 -7.33 -18.37 -9.93
C GLY A 167 -5.92 -18.58 -9.36
N ARG A 168 -5.62 -19.79 -8.94
CA ARG A 168 -4.26 -20.14 -8.51
C ARG A 168 -3.31 -20.16 -9.71
N VAL A 169 -2.15 -19.55 -9.54
CA VAL A 169 -1.00 -19.68 -10.45
C VAL A 169 0.02 -20.61 -9.79
N ALA A 170 0.47 -21.64 -10.51
CA ALA A 170 1.47 -22.54 -10.00
C ALA A 170 2.85 -21.87 -9.92
N PRO A 171 3.71 -22.18 -8.93
CA PRO A 171 5.03 -21.54 -8.82
C PRO A 171 5.97 -21.82 -10.01
N ASP A 172 5.73 -22.88 -10.76
CA ASP A 172 6.46 -23.27 -11.96
C ASP A 172 5.82 -22.77 -13.27
N ASP A 173 4.74 -22.02 -13.18
CA ASP A 173 4.13 -21.33 -14.32
C ASP A 173 5.11 -20.26 -14.85
N PRO A 174 5.39 -20.21 -16.18
CA PRO A 174 6.30 -19.20 -16.74
C PRO A 174 5.88 -17.74 -16.50
N ASP A 175 4.58 -17.53 -16.28
CA ASP A 175 4.01 -16.20 -15.99
C ASP A 175 3.83 -15.95 -14.49
N ALA A 176 4.35 -16.83 -13.62
CA ALA A 176 4.22 -16.67 -12.18
C ALA A 176 5.03 -15.50 -11.66
N LEU A 177 4.36 -14.55 -11.00
CA LEU A 177 5.02 -13.48 -10.25
C LEU A 177 5.21 -13.94 -8.80
N SER A 178 6.47 -14.07 -8.38
CA SER A 178 6.82 -14.48 -7.02
C SER A 178 6.65 -13.29 -6.07
N LEU A 179 5.93 -13.54 -4.95
CA LEU A 179 5.74 -12.60 -3.85
C LEU A 179 6.66 -12.90 -2.64
N GLY A 180 7.64 -13.78 -2.83
CA GLY A 180 8.53 -14.26 -1.79
C GLY A 180 8.09 -15.60 -1.19
N GLY A 181 9.05 -16.38 -0.66
CA GLY A 181 8.79 -17.71 -0.19
C GLY A 181 8.20 -18.61 -1.29
N SER A 182 7.08 -19.27 -0.99
CA SER A 182 6.31 -20.08 -1.93
C SER A 182 5.05 -19.38 -2.45
N TYR A 183 4.93 -18.07 -2.23
CA TYR A 183 3.75 -17.30 -2.63
C TYR A 183 3.88 -16.77 -4.07
N THR A 184 2.80 -16.89 -4.82
CA THR A 184 2.67 -16.32 -6.16
C THR A 184 1.45 -15.44 -6.25
N LEU A 185 1.49 -14.43 -7.12
CA LEU A 185 0.31 -13.62 -7.40
C LEU A 185 -0.76 -14.50 -8.06
N SER A 186 -1.98 -14.39 -7.57
CA SER A 186 -3.13 -15.11 -8.13
C SER A 186 -3.61 -14.45 -9.42
N ARG A 187 -4.20 -15.25 -10.32
CA ARG A 187 -4.80 -14.73 -11.55
C ARG A 187 -6.10 -14.01 -11.24
N TRP A 188 -6.26 -12.81 -11.76
CA TRP A 188 -7.48 -12.02 -11.67
C TRP A 188 -8.66 -12.75 -12.32
N PRO A 189 -9.91 -12.60 -11.81
CA PRO A 189 -11.11 -13.11 -12.48
C PRO A 189 -11.28 -12.46 -13.86
N GLU A 190 -11.78 -13.21 -14.85
CA GLU A 190 -12.07 -12.65 -16.20
C GLU A 190 -13.07 -11.47 -16.16
N SER A 191 -14.01 -11.48 -15.19
CA SER A 191 -14.93 -10.39 -14.92
C SER A 191 -14.64 -9.79 -13.55
N SER A 192 -13.47 -9.17 -13.42
CA SER A 192 -13.03 -8.51 -12.19
C SER A 192 -13.94 -7.35 -11.81
N SER A 193 -14.09 -7.13 -10.52
CA SER A 193 -14.85 -5.99 -9.99
C SER A 193 -14.10 -4.67 -10.14
N TRP A 194 -12.79 -4.72 -10.25
CA TRP A 194 -11.91 -3.59 -10.46
C TRP A 194 -10.57 -4.06 -11.05
N ASP A 195 -9.88 -3.16 -11.73
CA ASP A 195 -8.55 -3.42 -12.28
C ASP A 195 -7.64 -2.23 -12.02
N PHE A 196 -6.34 -2.50 -11.87
CA PHE A 196 -5.34 -1.45 -12.00
C PHE A 196 -5.24 -1.03 -13.46
N VAL A 197 -5.18 0.27 -13.68
CA VAL A 197 -5.07 0.87 -15.01
C VAL A 197 -4.03 2.00 -15.00
N ALA A 198 -3.48 2.33 -16.15
CA ALA A 198 -2.58 3.46 -16.26
C ALA A 198 -3.26 4.75 -15.82
N VAL A 199 -2.53 5.62 -15.15
CA VAL A 199 -3.00 6.92 -14.66
C VAL A 199 -3.73 7.70 -15.76
N GLY A 200 -4.94 8.13 -15.47
CA GLY A 200 -5.83 8.82 -16.40
C GLY A 200 -6.85 7.91 -17.09
N ARG A 201 -6.78 6.59 -16.90
CA ARG A 201 -7.75 5.64 -17.46
C ARG A 201 -8.86 5.25 -16.49
N GLY A 202 -8.62 5.35 -15.19
CA GLY A 202 -9.62 5.19 -14.15
C GLY A 202 -10.23 6.53 -13.73
N HIS A 203 -9.39 7.51 -13.53
CA HIS A 203 -9.73 8.86 -13.09
C HIS A 203 -9.10 9.90 -14.00
N ASP A 204 -9.82 10.97 -14.30
CA ASP A 204 -9.42 11.99 -15.26
C ASP A 204 -8.39 13.00 -14.70
N VAL A 205 -7.96 13.92 -15.56
CA VAL A 205 -7.01 14.99 -15.19
C VAL A 205 -7.55 15.88 -14.06
N ASP A 206 -8.86 16.04 -13.94
CA ASP A 206 -9.45 16.87 -12.89
C ASP A 206 -9.22 16.23 -11.51
N PHE A 207 -9.47 14.93 -11.37
CA PHE A 207 -9.14 14.18 -10.15
C PHE A 207 -7.64 14.29 -9.82
N TRP A 208 -6.76 14.02 -10.78
CA TRP A 208 -5.32 14.05 -10.56
C TRP A 208 -4.82 15.46 -10.19
N THR A 209 -5.47 16.52 -10.69
CA THR A 209 -5.19 17.89 -10.28
C THR A 209 -5.50 18.10 -8.80
N GLU A 210 -6.68 17.65 -8.33
CA GLU A 210 -7.07 17.80 -6.92
C GLU A 210 -6.18 16.95 -6.00
N PHE A 211 -5.82 15.74 -6.42
CA PHE A 211 -4.92 14.88 -5.66
C PHE A 211 -3.53 15.51 -5.51
N LEU A 212 -2.92 15.97 -6.61
CA LEU A 212 -1.63 16.68 -6.57
C LEU A 212 -1.72 17.97 -5.73
N ARG A 213 -2.84 18.67 -5.76
CA ARG A 213 -3.08 19.86 -4.94
C ARG A 213 -3.14 19.52 -3.45
N ALA A 214 -3.77 18.42 -3.09
CA ALA A 214 -3.80 17.94 -1.70
C ALA A 214 -2.40 17.55 -1.21
N LEU A 215 -1.63 16.83 -2.03
CA LEU A 215 -0.24 16.51 -1.72
C LEU A 215 0.64 17.75 -1.55
N ALA A 216 0.52 18.75 -2.43
CA ALA A 216 1.28 19.98 -2.37
C ALA A 216 0.96 20.84 -1.12
N LYS A 217 -0.25 20.71 -0.54
CA LYS A 217 -0.57 21.32 0.76
C LYS A 217 0.19 20.68 1.92
N VAL A 218 0.49 19.38 1.81
CA VAL A 218 1.26 18.63 2.83
C VAL A 218 2.75 18.93 2.68
N ASP A 219 3.28 18.79 1.49
CA ASP A 219 4.67 19.03 1.14
C ASP A 219 4.73 19.49 -0.33
N PRO A 220 5.08 20.76 -0.63
CA PRO A 220 5.15 21.25 -2.01
C PRO A 220 6.20 20.51 -2.86
N ASP A 221 7.17 19.86 -2.22
CA ASP A 221 8.20 19.05 -2.86
C ASP A 221 7.91 17.54 -2.77
N MET A 222 6.65 17.15 -2.53
CA MET A 222 6.26 15.75 -2.43
C MET A 222 6.64 14.98 -3.71
N ALA A 223 7.43 13.91 -3.52
CA ALA A 223 7.70 13.00 -4.62
C ALA A 223 6.44 12.17 -4.94
N VAL A 224 6.15 12.04 -6.24
CA VAL A 224 5.04 11.23 -6.76
C VAL A 224 5.59 10.27 -7.81
N ASN A 225 5.64 8.99 -7.48
CA ASN A 225 6.13 7.94 -8.36
C ASN A 225 5.00 7.46 -9.28
N ILE A 226 5.28 7.21 -10.56
CA ILE A 226 4.34 6.48 -11.41
C ILE A 226 4.52 4.99 -11.16
N GLU A 227 3.42 4.31 -10.82
CA GLU A 227 3.33 2.86 -10.80
C GLU A 227 2.41 2.38 -11.91
N HIS A 228 2.84 1.35 -12.65
CA HIS A 228 2.12 0.83 -13.80
C HIS A 228 1.87 -0.67 -13.66
N GLU A 229 0.60 -1.03 -13.52
CA GLU A 229 0.11 -2.41 -13.48
C GLU A 229 -1.08 -2.65 -14.43
N ASP A 230 -1.21 -1.82 -15.46
CA ASP A 230 -2.26 -1.96 -16.48
C ASP A 230 -1.98 -3.18 -17.36
N GLN A 231 -2.91 -4.13 -17.40
CA GLN A 231 -2.77 -5.34 -18.21
C GLN A 231 -3.19 -5.15 -19.67
N GLU A 232 -3.81 -4.03 -20.02
CA GLU A 232 -4.28 -3.72 -21.38
C GLU A 232 -3.25 -2.91 -22.19
N LEU A 233 -2.26 -2.29 -21.52
CA LEU A 233 -1.22 -1.48 -22.13
C LEU A 233 0.17 -2.10 -21.92
N ASP A 234 1.06 -1.93 -22.91
CA ASP A 234 2.46 -2.22 -22.64
C ASP A 234 3.07 -1.21 -21.66
N GLN A 235 4.18 -1.60 -21.05
CA GLN A 235 4.81 -0.83 -19.98
C GLN A 235 5.18 0.59 -20.41
N LEU A 236 5.72 0.78 -21.62
CA LEU A 236 6.15 2.09 -22.10
C LEU A 236 4.96 2.97 -22.46
N GLU A 237 3.94 2.39 -23.09
CA GLU A 237 2.71 3.08 -23.42
C GLU A 237 1.99 3.56 -22.16
N GLY A 238 1.82 2.67 -21.17
CA GLY A 238 1.21 3.00 -19.89
C GLY A 238 1.95 4.09 -19.13
N LEU A 239 3.29 4.01 -19.04
CA LEU A 239 4.11 5.03 -18.39
C LEU A 239 4.04 6.39 -19.13
N ARG A 240 3.99 6.41 -20.46
CA ARG A 240 3.84 7.65 -21.22
C ARG A 240 2.48 8.30 -20.98
N SER A 241 1.41 7.52 -21.09
CA SER A 241 0.04 7.98 -20.82
C SER A 241 -0.09 8.55 -19.41
N ALA A 242 0.44 7.85 -18.41
CA ALA A 242 0.46 8.32 -17.03
C ALA A 242 1.23 9.64 -16.87
N ALA A 243 2.41 9.75 -17.47
CA ALA A 243 3.22 10.96 -17.42
C ALA A 243 2.54 12.16 -18.10
N GLU A 244 1.83 11.93 -19.21
CA GLU A 244 1.05 12.98 -19.90
C GLU A 244 -0.10 13.48 -19.02
N THR A 245 -0.86 12.58 -18.41
CA THR A 245 -1.94 12.92 -17.48
C THR A 245 -1.43 13.72 -16.29
N LEU A 246 -0.37 13.25 -15.63
CA LEU A 246 0.19 13.93 -14.46
C LEU A 246 0.79 15.31 -14.81
N LYS A 247 1.46 15.44 -15.97
CA LYS A 247 1.94 16.75 -16.42
C LYS A 247 0.80 17.72 -16.72
N ALA A 248 -0.28 17.22 -17.33
CA ALA A 248 -1.48 18.04 -17.56
C ALA A 248 -2.12 18.48 -16.23
N ALA A 249 -2.22 17.58 -15.25
CA ALA A 249 -2.71 17.89 -13.91
C ALA A 249 -1.81 18.89 -13.19
N ALA A 250 -0.50 18.67 -13.18
CA ALA A 250 0.47 19.55 -12.53
C ALA A 250 0.47 20.98 -13.14
N SER A 251 0.27 21.10 -14.46
CA SER A 251 0.16 22.40 -15.11
C SER A 251 -1.02 23.26 -14.68
N ARG A 252 -1.99 22.67 -13.96
CA ARG A 252 -3.18 23.34 -13.42
C ARG A 252 -3.04 23.73 -11.94
N LEU A 253 -1.91 23.46 -11.32
CA LEU A 253 -1.68 23.82 -9.91
C LEU A 253 -1.34 25.30 -9.72
N GLY A 254 -0.95 26.01 -10.76
CA GLY A 254 -0.67 27.45 -10.72
C GLY A 254 0.64 27.78 -11.38
#